data_a04cd2efc22b69c0e3dead783bce768c
#
_entry.id   a04cd2efc22b69c0e3dead783bce768c
#
_cell.length_a   1.000
_cell.length_b   1.000
_cell.length_c   1.000
_cell.angle_alpha   90.00
_cell.angle_beta   90.00
_cell.angle_gamma   90.00
#
_symmetry.space_group_name_H-M   'P 1'
#
loop_
_entity.id
_entity.type
_entity.pdbx_description
1 polymer ?
#
loop_
_entity_poly.entity_id
_entity_poly.type
_entity_poly.pdbx_seq_one_letter_code
_entity_poly.pdbx_strand_id
1 'polypeptide(L)'
;MGDKQNQPFQLSFNASLKIDFQGSRVTSDGGLILVRELDERLGFGDLIRQHLTDPRRGKNTQLPLADLLRQSVYGRLAGYEDVNDAERLSQDPTFRLIGSAKIWERGAALTSRLQSFETEMLAEEQNFAGLTRINRELIAKVEAIDSPRRVVLDMDSTEIPVYGQQEQSAYNGHFESTCYHPLLVFNREGDCLAGKLRPGNVHSADGWEEVLLPEIEWQQKQGKQVVFRADAAFAKPEIYEALEERGVKYAIRLPANDCLERDIAELLTRPVGRPSHKPVVRYKGFLYQAESWKKARRVVAKVEFHAGELFPRVGFIVTSLDTDSRAVVRFYNKRGTAEQWIKEGKQAVKMTRLSCHRFRANEVRL
;
A
#
# COMPACT_ATOMS: atom_id res chain seq x y z
N MET A 1 -53.69 -20.57 4.95
CA MET A 1 -54.23 -19.30 4.43
C MET A 1 -53.07 -18.34 4.35
N GLY A 2 -52.67 -17.90 3.30
CA GLY A 2 -52.91 -17.52 1.96
C GLY A 2 -51.61 -17.44 1.22
N ASP A 3 -51.51 -18.21 0.19
CA ASP A 3 -50.57 -18.05 -0.91
C ASP A 3 -50.87 -16.71 -1.58
N LYS A 4 -50.27 -15.66 -1.14
CA LYS A 4 -50.16 -14.45 -1.93
C LYS A 4 -49.11 -14.67 -2.97
N GLN A 5 -49.48 -15.02 -4.15
CA GLN A 5 -48.66 -14.93 -5.35
C GLN A 5 -48.13 -13.50 -5.44
N ASN A 6 -46.93 -13.27 -4.98
CA ASN A 6 -46.20 -12.03 -5.24
C ASN A 6 -45.74 -12.05 -6.69
N GLN A 7 -46.68 -11.68 -7.60
CA GLN A 7 -46.29 -11.51 -9.01
C GLN A 7 -45.67 -10.12 -9.21
N PRO A 8 -44.58 -10.03 -9.94
CA PRO A 8 -44.00 -8.74 -10.31
C PRO A 8 -45.05 -7.90 -11.04
N PHE A 9 -45.21 -6.65 -10.70
CA PHE A 9 -46.09 -5.74 -11.43
C PHE A 9 -45.29 -4.64 -12.14
N GLN A 10 -45.80 -4.21 -13.30
CA GLN A 10 -45.23 -3.11 -14.05
C GLN A 10 -45.73 -1.78 -13.52
N LEU A 11 -44.88 -0.78 -13.54
CA LEU A 11 -45.27 0.59 -13.16
C LEU A 11 -46.00 1.26 -14.31
N SER A 12 -47.13 1.93 -14.01
CA SER A 12 -47.96 2.59 -15.02
C SER A 12 -47.26 3.76 -15.73
N PHE A 13 -46.33 4.44 -15.05
CA PHE A 13 -45.56 5.54 -15.63
C PHE A 13 -44.35 5.07 -16.46
N ASN A 14 -43.90 3.82 -16.30
CA ASN A 14 -42.82 3.24 -17.07
C ASN A 14 -42.96 1.70 -17.13
N ALA A 15 -43.47 1.21 -18.25
CA ALA A 15 -43.72 -0.21 -18.48
C ALA A 15 -42.45 -1.08 -18.58
N SER A 16 -41.25 -0.47 -18.71
CA SER A 16 -39.98 -1.21 -18.69
C SER A 16 -39.55 -1.60 -17.24
N LEU A 17 -40.11 -0.96 -16.23
CA LEU A 17 -39.82 -1.23 -14.83
C LEU A 17 -40.83 -2.23 -14.27
N LYS A 18 -40.29 -3.27 -13.64
CA LYS A 18 -41.06 -4.25 -12.87
C LYS A 18 -40.69 -4.19 -11.41
N ILE A 19 -41.68 -4.23 -10.53
CA ILE A 19 -41.48 -4.36 -9.10
C ILE A 19 -41.78 -5.81 -8.71
N ASP A 20 -40.84 -6.44 -8.08
CA ASP A 20 -40.96 -7.79 -7.56
C ASP A 20 -40.65 -7.79 -6.03
N PHE A 21 -41.57 -8.34 -5.25
CA PHE A 21 -41.44 -8.45 -3.80
C PHE A 21 -41.05 -9.87 -3.43
N GLN A 22 -39.78 -10.16 -3.45
CA GLN A 22 -39.28 -11.51 -3.19
C GLN A 22 -39.10 -11.85 -1.70
N GLY A 23 -39.46 -10.94 -0.79
CA GLY A 23 -39.26 -11.13 0.64
C GLY A 23 -37.78 -11.33 1.01
N SER A 24 -36.90 -10.71 0.27
CA SER A 24 -35.48 -11.00 0.28
C SER A 24 -34.77 -10.35 1.44
N ARG A 25 -33.68 -10.97 1.84
CA ARG A 25 -32.68 -10.36 2.69
C ARG A 25 -31.95 -9.29 1.89
N VAL A 26 -31.77 -8.11 2.48
CA VAL A 26 -31.09 -6.99 1.84
C VAL A 26 -29.64 -6.97 2.26
N THR A 27 -28.74 -6.66 1.35
CA THR A 27 -27.32 -6.43 1.61
C THR A 27 -26.89 -5.07 1.04
N SER A 28 -25.96 -4.40 1.73
CA SER A 28 -25.23 -3.23 1.19
C SER A 28 -24.00 -3.64 0.36
N ASP A 29 -23.58 -4.90 0.46
CA ASP A 29 -22.25 -5.37 0.05
C ASP A 29 -22.29 -6.19 -1.25
N GLY A 30 -23.34 -6.03 -2.06
CA GLY A 30 -23.52 -6.77 -3.31
C GLY A 30 -22.36 -6.63 -4.30
N GLY A 31 -21.58 -5.55 -4.23
CA GLY A 31 -20.37 -5.36 -5.03
C GLY A 31 -19.29 -6.42 -4.81
N LEU A 32 -19.26 -7.08 -3.65
CA LEU A 32 -18.31 -8.15 -3.35
C LEU A 32 -18.48 -9.38 -4.26
N ILE A 33 -19.63 -9.54 -4.91
CA ILE A 33 -19.85 -10.62 -5.90
C ILE A 33 -18.87 -10.47 -7.07
N LEU A 34 -18.59 -9.23 -7.51
CA LEU A 34 -17.62 -8.96 -8.58
C LEU A 34 -16.18 -9.21 -8.10
N VAL A 35 -15.89 -8.86 -6.84
CA VAL A 35 -14.60 -9.16 -6.21
C VAL A 35 -14.39 -10.67 -6.12
N ARG A 36 -15.43 -11.44 -5.77
CA ARG A 36 -15.36 -12.90 -5.70
C ARG A 36 -15.14 -13.54 -7.09
N GLU A 37 -15.73 -13.00 -8.13
CA GLU A 37 -15.48 -13.43 -9.52
C GLU A 37 -14.03 -13.16 -9.93
N LEU A 38 -13.48 -11.99 -9.57
CA LEU A 38 -12.08 -11.66 -9.83
C LEU A 38 -11.13 -12.60 -9.07
N ASP A 39 -11.39 -12.86 -7.79
CA ASP A 39 -10.68 -13.82 -6.95
C ASP A 39 -10.60 -15.21 -7.62
N GLU A 40 -11.72 -15.69 -8.15
CA GLU A 40 -11.77 -16.98 -8.83
C GLU A 40 -10.92 -16.99 -10.11
N ARG A 41 -11.00 -15.94 -10.92
CA ARG A 41 -10.21 -15.81 -12.16
C ARG A 41 -8.71 -15.70 -11.88
N LEU A 42 -8.32 -15.02 -10.80
CA LEU A 42 -6.93 -14.91 -10.38
C LEU A 42 -6.41 -16.16 -9.64
N GLY A 43 -7.31 -17.09 -9.27
CA GLY A 43 -6.97 -18.30 -8.53
C GLY A 43 -6.51 -18.01 -7.10
N PHE A 44 -7.06 -16.99 -6.45
CA PHE A 44 -6.70 -16.62 -5.08
C PHE A 44 -6.88 -17.76 -4.07
N GLY A 45 -7.96 -18.55 -4.24
CA GLY A 45 -8.18 -19.74 -3.43
C GLY A 45 -7.08 -20.80 -3.55
N ASP A 46 -6.47 -20.95 -4.74
CA ASP A 46 -5.33 -21.86 -4.94
C ASP A 46 -4.07 -21.34 -4.26
N LEU A 47 -3.80 -20.05 -4.37
CA LEU A 47 -2.68 -19.40 -3.68
C LEU A 47 -2.79 -19.57 -2.16
N ILE A 48 -3.98 -19.42 -1.60
CA ILE A 48 -4.23 -19.65 -0.18
C ILE A 48 -3.87 -21.10 0.21
N ARG A 49 -4.34 -22.08 -0.55
CA ARG A 49 -4.05 -23.50 -0.29
C ARG A 49 -2.57 -23.85 -0.43
N GLN A 50 -1.87 -23.17 -1.35
CA GLN A 50 -0.45 -23.40 -1.60
C GLN A 50 0.45 -22.80 -0.52
N HIS A 51 0.10 -21.63 0.00
CA HIS A 51 1.00 -20.85 0.85
C HIS A 51 0.62 -20.79 2.32
N LEU A 52 -0.61 -21.15 2.68
CA LEU A 52 -1.02 -21.18 4.08
C LEU A 52 -1.26 -22.61 4.55
N THR A 53 -0.85 -22.87 5.78
CA THR A 53 -1.02 -24.16 6.45
C THR A 53 -2.13 -24.06 7.48
N ASP A 54 -3.02 -25.06 7.48
CA ASP A 54 -4.11 -25.18 8.46
C ASP A 54 -3.74 -26.21 9.54
N PRO A 55 -3.32 -25.79 10.74
CA PRO A 55 -2.97 -26.71 11.82
C PRO A 55 -4.20 -27.29 12.52
N ARG A 56 -5.40 -26.80 12.23
CA ARG A 56 -6.62 -27.22 12.89
C ARG A 56 -6.98 -28.67 12.54
N ARG A 57 -7.55 -29.41 13.50
CA ARG A 57 -7.98 -30.79 13.33
C ARG A 57 -9.42 -31.00 13.84
N GLY A 58 -10.10 -32.00 13.29
CA GLY A 58 -11.42 -32.40 13.72
C GLY A 58 -12.51 -31.35 13.50
N LYS A 59 -13.38 -31.14 14.47
CA LYS A 59 -14.51 -30.20 14.37
C LYS A 59 -14.12 -28.74 14.18
N ASN A 60 -12.89 -28.35 14.49
CA ASN A 60 -12.41 -26.98 14.33
C ASN A 60 -12.17 -26.59 12.86
N THR A 61 -12.15 -27.54 11.94
CA THR A 61 -11.99 -27.33 10.49
C THR A 61 -13.29 -27.09 9.74
N GLN A 62 -14.38 -26.73 10.44
CA GLN A 62 -15.69 -26.53 9.81
C GLN A 62 -15.70 -25.40 8.75
N LEU A 63 -14.91 -24.36 8.98
CA LEU A 63 -14.74 -23.26 8.02
C LEU A 63 -13.39 -23.43 7.31
N PRO A 64 -13.38 -23.57 5.97
CA PRO A 64 -12.15 -23.65 5.19
C PRO A 64 -11.25 -22.44 5.39
N LEU A 65 -9.93 -22.64 5.33
CA LEU A 65 -8.93 -21.57 5.49
C LEU A 65 -9.14 -20.44 4.47
N ALA A 66 -9.45 -20.80 3.22
CA ALA A 66 -9.72 -19.86 2.17
C ALA A 66 -10.93 -18.96 2.46
N ASP A 67 -11.99 -19.50 3.06
CA ASP A 67 -13.15 -18.72 3.44
C ASP A 67 -12.84 -17.73 4.57
N LEU A 68 -12.00 -18.11 5.53
CA LEU A 68 -11.59 -17.24 6.62
C LEU A 68 -10.76 -16.05 6.10
N LEU A 69 -9.80 -16.30 5.21
CA LEU A 69 -9.00 -15.21 4.61
C LEU A 69 -9.85 -14.32 3.72
N ARG A 70 -10.73 -14.91 2.90
CA ARG A 70 -11.69 -14.12 2.10
C ARG A 70 -12.55 -13.24 2.98
N GLN A 71 -13.12 -13.77 4.05
CA GLN A 71 -13.96 -12.98 4.95
C GLN A 71 -13.18 -11.83 5.59
N SER A 72 -11.93 -12.06 6.02
CA SER A 72 -11.05 -11.02 6.56
C SER A 72 -10.77 -9.92 5.53
N VAL A 73 -10.36 -10.30 4.31
CA VAL A 73 -10.04 -9.34 3.23
C VAL A 73 -11.30 -8.62 2.73
N TYR A 74 -12.37 -9.35 2.47
CA TYR A 74 -13.59 -8.78 1.91
C TYR A 74 -14.32 -7.88 2.90
N GLY A 75 -14.25 -8.17 4.21
CA GLY A 75 -14.73 -7.28 5.25
C GLY A 75 -14.07 -5.90 5.15
N ARG A 76 -12.75 -5.86 5.01
CA ARG A 76 -12.01 -4.60 4.84
C ARG A 76 -12.31 -3.89 3.53
N LEU A 77 -12.43 -4.64 2.42
CA LEU A 77 -12.84 -4.07 1.12
C LEU A 77 -14.24 -3.46 1.17
N ALA A 78 -15.16 -4.03 1.96
CA ALA A 78 -16.49 -3.48 2.19
C ALA A 78 -16.51 -2.31 3.21
N GLY A 79 -15.36 -1.94 3.76
CA GLY A 79 -15.21 -0.80 4.68
C GLY A 79 -15.43 -1.13 6.16
N TYR A 80 -15.52 -2.40 6.53
CA TYR A 80 -15.59 -2.82 7.94
C TYR A 80 -14.19 -2.77 8.56
N GLU A 81 -14.07 -2.04 9.67
CA GLU A 81 -12.76 -1.69 10.22
C GLU A 81 -12.05 -2.86 10.91
N ASP A 82 -12.82 -3.75 11.52
CA ASP A 82 -12.28 -4.87 12.30
C ASP A 82 -13.23 -6.09 12.31
N VAL A 83 -12.88 -7.09 13.11
CA VAL A 83 -13.65 -8.33 13.21
C VAL A 83 -14.94 -8.22 14.02
N ASN A 84 -15.25 -7.11 14.68
CA ASN A 84 -16.45 -6.98 15.50
C ASN A 84 -17.75 -7.06 14.69
N ASP A 85 -17.70 -6.64 13.43
CA ASP A 85 -18.84 -6.76 12.51
C ASP A 85 -19.08 -8.19 12.02
N ALA A 86 -18.20 -9.15 12.32
CA ALA A 86 -18.28 -10.51 11.79
C ALA A 86 -19.57 -11.23 12.16
N GLU A 87 -20.17 -10.96 13.32
CA GLU A 87 -21.47 -11.56 13.71
C GLU A 87 -22.58 -11.10 12.78
N ARG A 88 -22.65 -9.83 12.47
CA ARG A 88 -23.62 -9.27 11.52
C ARG A 88 -23.35 -9.80 10.11
N LEU A 89 -22.11 -9.78 9.67
CA LEU A 89 -21.69 -10.25 8.34
C LEU A 89 -21.92 -11.77 8.17
N SER A 90 -21.87 -12.56 9.23
CA SER A 90 -22.13 -13.99 9.18
C SER A 90 -23.54 -14.32 8.68
N GLN A 91 -24.49 -13.42 8.85
CA GLN A 91 -25.88 -13.56 8.42
C GLN A 91 -26.18 -12.79 7.11
N ASP A 92 -25.26 -11.97 6.66
CA ASP A 92 -25.44 -11.20 5.42
C ASP A 92 -25.51 -12.14 4.20
N PRO A 93 -26.50 -11.96 3.30
CA PRO A 93 -26.68 -12.83 2.15
C PRO A 93 -25.49 -12.81 1.19
N THR A 94 -24.82 -11.68 1.01
CA THR A 94 -23.64 -11.61 0.13
C THR A 94 -22.45 -12.36 0.74
N PHE A 95 -22.13 -12.13 2.02
CA PHE A 95 -21.03 -12.86 2.67
C PHE A 95 -21.27 -14.37 2.70
N ARG A 96 -22.51 -14.83 2.78
CA ARG A 96 -22.85 -16.25 2.65
C ARG A 96 -22.69 -16.76 1.22
N LEU A 97 -23.10 -15.96 0.23
CA LEU A 97 -23.07 -16.34 -1.20
C LEU A 97 -21.63 -16.45 -1.73
N ILE A 98 -20.74 -15.53 -1.36
CA ILE A 98 -19.36 -15.49 -1.85
C ILE A 98 -18.44 -16.51 -1.15
N GLY A 99 -18.88 -17.13 -0.06
CA GLY A 99 -18.19 -18.22 0.62
C GLY A 99 -18.38 -19.56 -0.07
N SER A 100 -17.81 -20.62 0.52
CA SER A 100 -18.05 -22.00 0.09
C SER A 100 -19.48 -22.47 0.40
N ALA A 101 -19.86 -23.64 -0.11
CA ALA A 101 -21.14 -24.26 0.24
C ALA A 101 -21.35 -24.38 1.75
N LYS A 102 -20.28 -24.63 2.52
CA LYS A 102 -20.34 -24.68 3.99
C LYS A 102 -20.73 -23.34 4.61
N ILE A 103 -20.24 -22.23 4.06
CA ILE A 103 -20.61 -20.89 4.51
C ILE A 103 -22.06 -20.58 4.15
N TRP A 104 -22.48 -20.97 2.95
CA TRP A 104 -23.87 -20.81 2.52
C TRP A 104 -24.87 -21.48 3.46
N GLU A 105 -24.57 -22.72 3.87
CA GLU A 105 -25.43 -23.50 4.74
C GLU A 105 -25.41 -23.05 6.20
N ARG A 106 -24.22 -22.73 6.74
CA ARG A 106 -23.99 -22.57 8.19
C ARG A 106 -23.71 -21.13 8.63
N GLY A 107 -23.51 -20.22 7.70
CA GLY A 107 -23.06 -18.84 7.95
C GLY A 107 -21.55 -18.69 7.93
N ALA A 108 -21.10 -17.46 7.77
CA ALA A 108 -19.68 -17.09 7.80
C ALA A 108 -19.10 -17.12 9.23
N ALA A 109 -17.81 -16.89 9.38
CA ALA A 109 -17.16 -16.95 10.69
C ALA A 109 -17.66 -15.82 11.61
N LEU A 110 -17.86 -16.17 12.88
CA LEU A 110 -18.15 -15.20 13.94
C LEU A 110 -16.87 -14.52 14.42
N THR A 111 -17.04 -13.42 15.18
CA THR A 111 -15.95 -12.57 15.67
C THR A 111 -14.81 -13.35 16.32
N SER A 112 -15.11 -14.22 17.28
CA SER A 112 -14.09 -15.00 18.00
C SER A 112 -13.26 -15.91 17.07
N ARG A 113 -13.92 -16.52 16.07
CA ARG A 113 -13.26 -17.40 15.10
C ARG A 113 -12.35 -16.61 14.15
N LEU A 114 -12.83 -15.49 13.66
CA LEU A 114 -12.06 -14.63 12.74
C LEU A 114 -10.91 -13.97 13.48
N GLN A 115 -11.11 -13.57 14.74
CA GLN A 115 -10.04 -13.04 15.57
C GLN A 115 -8.93 -14.07 15.82
N SER A 116 -9.25 -15.29 16.26
CA SER A 116 -8.22 -16.34 16.43
C SER A 116 -7.52 -16.65 15.11
N PHE A 117 -8.23 -16.62 13.99
CA PHE A 117 -7.62 -16.79 12.67
C PHE A 117 -6.57 -15.72 12.38
N GLU A 118 -6.89 -14.44 12.58
CA GLU A 118 -5.96 -13.32 12.32
C GLU A 118 -4.81 -13.25 13.34
N THR A 119 -5.09 -13.46 14.64
CA THR A 119 -4.11 -13.18 15.71
C THR A 119 -3.28 -14.37 16.14
N GLU A 120 -3.69 -15.60 15.79
CA GLU A 120 -2.99 -16.83 16.13
C GLU A 120 -2.51 -17.55 14.87
N MET A 121 -3.42 -17.93 13.99
CA MET A 121 -3.09 -18.76 12.83
C MET A 121 -2.26 -18.00 11.78
N LEU A 122 -2.67 -16.81 11.37
CA LEU A 122 -1.89 -16.01 10.41
C LEU A 122 -0.62 -15.44 11.04
N ALA A 123 -0.57 -15.31 12.37
CA ALA A 123 0.59 -14.85 13.11
C ALA A 123 1.72 -15.90 13.23
N GLU A 124 1.45 -17.18 12.95
CA GLU A 124 2.50 -18.20 12.85
C GLU A 124 3.47 -17.86 11.71
N GLU A 125 4.76 -18.03 11.94
CA GLU A 125 5.83 -17.59 11.01
C GLU A 125 5.63 -18.11 9.58
N GLN A 126 5.25 -19.36 9.43
CA GLN A 126 5.02 -19.97 8.12
C GLN A 126 3.84 -19.31 7.38
N ASN A 127 2.74 -19.02 8.08
CA ASN A 127 1.56 -18.42 7.50
C ASN A 127 1.77 -16.92 7.23
N PHE A 128 2.47 -16.24 8.13
CA PHE A 128 2.84 -14.84 7.93
C PHE A 128 3.72 -14.66 6.67
N ALA A 129 4.75 -15.51 6.52
CA ALA A 129 5.53 -15.54 5.27
C ALA A 129 4.68 -15.95 4.05
N GLY A 130 3.66 -16.78 4.26
CA GLY A 130 2.69 -17.17 3.25
C GLY A 130 1.88 -16.00 2.70
N LEU A 131 1.47 -15.05 3.55
CA LEU A 131 0.76 -13.84 3.13
C LEU A 131 1.58 -13.01 2.13
N THR A 132 2.87 -12.83 2.40
CA THR A 132 3.78 -12.13 1.47
C THR A 132 3.87 -12.83 0.11
N ARG A 133 3.93 -14.17 0.10
CA ARG A 133 3.96 -14.94 -1.15
C ARG A 133 2.66 -14.83 -1.92
N ILE A 134 1.51 -14.93 -1.24
CA ILE A 134 0.19 -14.74 -1.85
C ILE A 134 0.10 -13.36 -2.51
N ASN A 135 0.49 -12.30 -1.80
CA ASN A 135 0.48 -10.94 -2.34
C ASN A 135 1.33 -10.81 -3.61
N ARG A 136 2.58 -11.27 -3.57
CA ARG A 136 3.50 -11.23 -4.72
C ARG A 136 2.97 -11.99 -5.93
N GLU A 137 2.46 -13.21 -5.72
CA GLU A 137 1.95 -14.02 -6.83
C GLU A 137 0.64 -13.50 -7.39
N LEU A 138 -0.23 -12.93 -6.53
CA LEU A 138 -1.47 -12.28 -6.97
C LEU A 138 -1.16 -11.08 -7.88
N ILE A 139 -0.26 -10.20 -7.45
CA ILE A 139 0.20 -9.05 -8.25
C ILE A 139 0.86 -9.53 -9.55
N ALA A 140 1.73 -10.54 -9.50
CA ALA A 140 2.37 -11.08 -10.69
C ALA A 140 1.37 -11.65 -11.71
N LYS A 141 0.27 -12.25 -11.26
CA LYS A 141 -0.82 -12.71 -12.15
C LYS A 141 -1.54 -11.55 -12.84
N VAL A 142 -1.76 -10.44 -12.13
CA VAL A 142 -2.36 -9.23 -12.72
C VAL A 142 -1.39 -8.60 -13.72
N GLU A 143 -0.13 -8.45 -13.35
CA GLU A 143 0.92 -7.89 -14.23
C GLU A 143 1.20 -8.74 -15.47
N ALA A 144 0.93 -10.06 -15.42
CA ALA A 144 1.08 -10.93 -16.59
C ALA A 144 0.12 -10.58 -17.75
N ILE A 145 -0.95 -9.85 -17.47
CA ILE A 145 -1.90 -9.36 -18.49
C ILE A 145 -1.26 -8.25 -19.33
N ASP A 146 -0.44 -7.39 -18.71
CA ASP A 146 0.32 -6.32 -19.37
C ASP A 146 1.72 -6.25 -18.74
N SER A 147 2.58 -7.19 -19.15
CA SER A 147 3.88 -7.43 -18.52
C SER A 147 4.83 -6.22 -18.66
N PRO A 148 4.95 -5.34 -17.69
CA PRO A 148 5.83 -4.19 -17.78
C PRO A 148 7.30 -4.65 -17.70
N ARG A 149 8.13 -4.20 -18.67
CA ARG A 149 9.57 -4.46 -18.65
C ARG A 149 10.31 -3.71 -17.54
N ARG A 150 9.67 -2.69 -16.98
CA ARG A 150 10.25 -1.81 -15.98
C ARG A 150 9.26 -1.60 -14.85
N VAL A 151 9.72 -1.79 -13.63
CA VAL A 151 8.97 -1.46 -12.42
C VAL A 151 9.58 -0.25 -11.72
N VAL A 152 8.74 0.63 -11.20
CA VAL A 152 9.15 1.74 -10.35
C VAL A 152 8.69 1.40 -8.94
N LEU A 153 9.64 1.37 -8.00
CA LEU A 153 9.38 1.14 -6.59
C LEU A 153 9.41 2.48 -5.85
N ASP A 154 8.29 2.83 -5.25
CA ASP A 154 8.15 4.00 -4.39
C ASP A 154 8.10 3.52 -2.93
N MET A 155 9.09 3.91 -2.13
CA MET A 155 9.12 3.61 -0.70
C MET A 155 8.73 4.83 0.10
N ASP A 156 7.88 4.61 1.08
CA ASP A 156 7.45 5.64 2.00
C ASP A 156 7.08 5.05 3.36
N SER A 157 7.09 5.88 4.39
CA SER A 157 6.67 5.51 5.73
C SER A 157 5.51 6.40 6.19
N THR A 158 4.73 5.91 7.14
CA THR A 158 3.62 6.69 7.66
C THR A 158 3.41 6.39 9.13
N GLU A 159 2.72 7.28 9.83
CA GLU A 159 2.27 6.98 11.19
C GLU A 159 0.97 6.18 11.21
N ILE A 160 0.82 5.33 12.21
CA ILE A 160 -0.44 4.71 12.61
C ILE A 160 -0.63 4.99 14.10
N PRO A 161 -1.49 5.95 14.49
CA PRO A 161 -1.72 6.27 15.89
C PRO A 161 -2.23 5.06 16.67
N VAL A 162 -1.73 4.89 17.89
CA VAL A 162 -2.11 3.83 18.81
C VAL A 162 -2.83 4.43 20.00
N TYR A 163 -3.97 3.85 20.33
CA TYR A 163 -4.79 4.23 21.47
C TYR A 163 -4.78 3.08 22.49
N GLY A 164 -4.09 3.28 23.59
CA GLY A 164 -3.94 2.28 24.65
C GLY A 164 -2.55 1.61 24.66
N GLN A 165 -2.44 0.47 25.34
CA GLN A 165 -1.17 -0.25 25.50
C GLN A 165 -1.08 -1.37 24.48
N GLN A 166 -0.17 -1.22 23.53
CA GLN A 166 0.13 -2.22 22.52
C GLN A 166 1.63 -2.46 22.46
N GLU A 167 2.04 -3.72 22.24
CA GLU A 167 3.45 -4.08 22.14
C GLU A 167 4.16 -3.26 21.07
N GLN A 168 5.34 -2.74 21.40
CA GLN A 168 6.21 -1.94 20.52
C GLN A 168 5.60 -0.61 20.04
N SER A 169 4.41 -0.21 20.52
CA SER A 169 3.98 1.16 20.30
C SER A 169 4.88 2.13 21.07
N ALA A 170 5.28 3.22 20.45
CA ALA A 170 6.19 4.19 21.06
C ALA A 170 5.85 5.61 20.63
N TYR A 171 6.21 6.58 21.47
CA TYR A 171 6.08 8.00 21.15
C TYR A 171 7.06 8.40 20.04
N ASN A 172 6.57 9.10 19.04
CA ASN A 172 7.34 9.67 17.96
C ASN A 172 7.26 11.19 18.02
N GLY A 173 8.40 11.85 18.24
CA GLY A 173 8.46 13.31 18.38
C GLY A 173 8.17 14.08 17.08
N HIS A 174 8.29 13.45 15.90
CA HIS A 174 7.95 14.06 14.63
C HIS A 174 6.42 14.11 14.40
N PHE A 175 5.72 13.07 14.84
CA PHE A 175 4.26 12.99 14.73
C PHE A 175 3.54 13.47 16.00
N GLU A 176 4.27 13.73 17.06
CA GLU A 176 3.75 14.13 18.39
C GLU A 176 2.69 13.15 18.94
N SER A 177 2.84 11.88 18.62
CA SER A 177 1.88 10.82 18.97
C SER A 177 2.55 9.51 19.37
N THR A 178 1.86 8.70 20.19
CA THR A 178 2.21 7.29 20.37
C THR A 178 1.66 6.51 19.17
N CYS A 179 2.53 5.84 18.45
CA CYS A 179 2.16 5.26 17.16
C CYS A 179 2.98 4.01 16.83
N TYR A 180 2.62 3.35 15.75
CA TYR A 180 3.50 2.55 14.90
C TYR A 180 3.97 3.38 13.70
N HIS A 181 5.12 3.00 13.14
CA HIS A 181 5.72 3.69 11.99
C HIS A 181 6.03 2.69 10.85
N PRO A 182 5.01 2.14 10.18
CA PRO A 182 5.21 1.17 9.12
C PRO A 182 5.98 1.75 7.94
N LEU A 183 6.68 0.85 7.23
CA LEU A 183 7.38 1.11 5.99
C LEU A 183 6.70 0.32 4.87
N LEU A 184 6.40 1.00 3.76
CA LEU A 184 5.63 0.46 2.65
C LEU A 184 6.35 0.68 1.33
N VAL A 185 6.21 -0.27 0.40
CA VAL A 185 6.72 -0.17 -0.97
C VAL A 185 5.57 -0.37 -1.94
N PHE A 186 5.41 0.58 -2.85
CA PHE A 186 4.38 0.56 -3.89
C PHE A 186 5.01 0.49 -5.28
N ASN A 187 4.28 -0.09 -6.23
CA ASN A 187 4.57 0.11 -7.64
C ASN A 187 3.89 1.39 -8.16
N ARG A 188 4.06 1.66 -9.45
CA ARG A 188 3.45 2.82 -10.10
C ARG A 188 1.92 2.72 -10.20
N GLU A 189 1.40 1.52 -10.28
CA GLU A 189 -0.01 1.18 -10.43
C GLU A 189 -0.78 1.32 -9.11
N GLY A 190 -0.06 1.36 -7.97
CA GLY A 190 -0.61 1.52 -6.64
C GLY A 190 -0.68 0.23 -5.82
N ASP A 191 -0.14 -0.88 -6.36
CA ASP A 191 -0.08 -2.11 -5.59
C ASP A 191 0.95 -1.97 -4.47
N CYS A 192 0.57 -2.33 -3.26
CA CYS A 192 1.49 -2.45 -2.13
C CYS A 192 2.27 -3.77 -2.26
N LEU A 193 3.51 -3.67 -2.72
CA LEU A 193 4.36 -4.84 -3.00
C LEU A 193 4.93 -5.45 -1.72
N ALA A 194 5.26 -4.61 -0.75
CA ALA A 194 5.79 -5.02 0.54
C ALA A 194 5.45 -4.00 1.62
N GLY A 195 5.29 -4.49 2.83
CA GLY A 195 5.05 -3.66 4.01
C GLY A 195 5.65 -4.30 5.26
N LYS A 196 6.10 -3.46 6.19
CA LYS A 196 6.62 -3.89 7.49
C LYS A 196 6.13 -2.96 8.58
N LEU A 197 5.44 -3.52 9.58
CA LEU A 197 5.14 -2.79 10.79
C LEU A 197 6.44 -2.55 11.58
N ARG A 198 6.56 -1.39 12.19
CA ARG A 198 7.74 -1.03 13.00
C ARG A 198 7.29 -0.28 14.25
N PRO A 199 8.11 -0.28 15.32
CA PRO A 199 7.89 0.59 16.46
C PRO A 199 7.75 2.07 16.05
N GLY A 200 7.05 2.85 16.87
CA GLY A 200 6.81 4.27 16.55
C GLY A 200 8.06 5.14 16.58
N ASN A 201 9.04 4.81 17.42
CA ASN A 201 10.24 5.61 17.68
C ASN A 201 11.43 5.32 16.74
N VAL A 202 11.19 4.73 15.56
CA VAL A 202 12.23 4.46 14.58
C VAL A 202 12.31 5.58 13.54
N HIS A 203 13.47 5.77 12.90
CA HIS A 203 13.64 6.67 11.79
C HIS A 203 12.92 6.13 10.53
N SER A 204 12.44 7.02 9.64
CA SER A 204 11.69 6.62 8.44
C SER A 204 12.41 5.58 7.58
N ALA A 205 13.73 5.65 7.47
CA ALA A 205 14.51 4.72 6.66
C ALA A 205 15.03 3.48 7.42
N ASP A 206 14.79 3.34 8.73
CA ASP A 206 15.30 2.17 9.45
C ASP A 206 14.66 0.87 8.95
N GLY A 207 15.47 -0.19 8.77
CA GLY A 207 15.01 -1.50 8.28
C GLY A 207 14.56 -1.50 6.81
N TRP A 208 14.98 -0.52 6.03
CA TRP A 208 14.71 -0.43 4.59
C TRP A 208 15.21 -1.66 3.83
N GLU A 209 16.34 -2.23 4.26
CA GLU A 209 16.96 -3.41 3.62
C GLU A 209 16.02 -4.61 3.60
N GLU A 210 15.34 -4.86 4.71
CA GLU A 210 14.47 -6.01 4.88
C GLU A 210 13.20 -5.94 4.01
N VAL A 211 12.81 -4.74 3.59
CA VAL A 211 11.62 -4.50 2.77
C VAL A 211 11.98 -4.34 1.30
N LEU A 212 12.98 -3.51 1.02
CA LEU A 212 13.33 -3.11 -0.35
C LEU A 212 14.16 -4.16 -1.10
N LEU A 213 15.19 -4.73 -0.45
CA LEU A 213 16.11 -5.62 -1.16
C LEU A 213 15.44 -6.92 -1.63
N PRO A 214 14.62 -7.61 -0.82
CA PRO A 214 13.90 -8.79 -1.29
C PRO A 214 12.92 -8.48 -2.44
N GLU A 215 12.35 -7.27 -2.46
CA GLU A 215 11.46 -6.88 -3.53
C GLU A 215 12.22 -6.56 -4.83
N ILE A 216 13.35 -5.87 -4.75
CA ILE A 216 14.25 -5.67 -5.90
C ILE A 216 14.64 -7.02 -6.50
N GLU A 217 15.10 -7.96 -5.68
CA GLU A 217 15.51 -9.29 -6.14
C GLU A 217 14.37 -10.06 -6.80
N TRP A 218 13.16 -9.98 -6.23
CA TRP A 218 11.97 -10.59 -6.81
C TRP A 218 11.68 -10.04 -8.20
N GLN A 219 11.64 -8.71 -8.35
CA GLN A 219 11.35 -8.05 -9.61
C GLN A 219 12.44 -8.33 -10.68
N GLN A 220 13.70 -8.35 -10.27
CA GLN A 220 14.81 -8.69 -11.16
C GLN A 220 14.78 -10.16 -11.61
N LYS A 221 14.38 -11.09 -10.74
CA LYS A 221 14.16 -12.51 -11.12
C LYS A 221 13.03 -12.68 -12.14
N GLN A 222 12.06 -11.75 -12.17
CA GLN A 222 11.03 -11.68 -13.21
C GLN A 222 11.53 -11.02 -14.52
N GLY A 223 12.82 -10.69 -14.62
CA GLY A 223 13.41 -10.04 -15.79
C GLY A 223 13.11 -8.56 -15.94
N LYS A 224 12.59 -7.90 -14.90
CA LYS A 224 12.24 -6.48 -14.95
C LYS A 224 13.42 -5.58 -14.60
N GLN A 225 13.46 -4.41 -15.23
CA GLN A 225 14.32 -3.32 -14.82
C GLN A 225 13.69 -2.58 -13.64
N VAL A 226 14.43 -2.48 -12.55
CA VAL A 226 13.95 -1.81 -11.33
C VAL A 226 14.47 -0.38 -11.29
N VAL A 227 13.58 0.55 -10.92
CA VAL A 227 13.92 1.95 -10.62
C VAL A 227 13.31 2.32 -9.29
N PHE A 228 14.06 3.00 -8.45
CA PHE A 228 13.64 3.35 -7.09
C PHE A 228 13.43 4.86 -6.93
N ARG A 229 12.39 5.23 -6.17
CA ARG A 229 12.15 6.62 -5.73
C ARG A 229 11.83 6.65 -4.24
N ALA A 230 12.35 7.68 -3.57
CA ALA A 230 12.04 7.90 -2.16
C ALA A 230 12.22 9.38 -1.78
N ASP A 231 11.72 9.74 -0.60
CA ASP A 231 11.88 11.09 -0.07
C ASP A 231 13.26 11.32 0.56
N ALA A 232 13.42 12.46 1.22
CA ALA A 232 14.69 12.86 1.80
C ALA A 232 15.12 12.03 3.02
N ALA A 233 14.20 11.32 3.68
CA ALA A 233 14.53 10.44 4.78
C ALA A 233 15.40 9.24 4.34
N PHE A 234 15.28 8.86 3.06
CA PHE A 234 16.04 7.77 2.42
C PHE A 234 17.31 8.27 1.71
N ALA A 235 17.70 9.52 1.91
CA ALA A 235 18.92 10.08 1.33
C ALA A 235 20.17 9.64 2.11
N LYS A 236 20.43 8.33 2.13
CA LYS A 236 21.52 7.70 2.89
C LYS A 236 22.52 7.02 1.95
N PRO A 237 23.84 7.15 2.21
CA PRO A 237 24.90 6.55 1.37
C PRO A 237 24.73 5.04 1.16
N GLU A 238 24.36 4.32 2.22
CA GLU A 238 24.15 2.88 2.20
C GLU A 238 23.03 2.45 1.25
N ILE A 239 21.98 3.26 1.12
CA ILE A 239 20.90 3.01 0.15
C ILE A 239 21.40 3.20 -1.28
N TYR A 240 22.15 4.29 -1.55
CA TYR A 240 22.70 4.51 -2.88
C TYR A 240 23.65 3.38 -3.31
N GLU A 241 24.53 2.96 -2.40
CA GLU A 241 25.51 1.90 -2.65
C GLU A 241 24.80 0.58 -2.94
N ALA A 242 23.84 0.18 -2.12
CA ALA A 242 23.08 -1.05 -2.31
C ALA A 242 22.28 -1.09 -3.63
N LEU A 243 21.73 0.05 -4.04
CA LEU A 243 21.02 0.19 -5.33
C LEU A 243 22.00 0.10 -6.50
N GLU A 244 23.15 0.79 -6.40
CA GLU A 244 24.19 0.82 -7.42
C GLU A 244 24.82 -0.57 -7.63
N GLU A 245 25.08 -1.30 -6.54
CA GLU A 245 25.60 -2.70 -6.58
C GLU A 245 24.64 -3.64 -7.32
N ARG A 246 23.33 -3.40 -7.25
CA ARG A 246 22.29 -4.20 -7.92
C ARG A 246 21.89 -3.68 -9.30
N GLY A 247 22.58 -2.64 -9.80
CA GLY A 247 22.25 -2.02 -11.08
C GLY A 247 20.88 -1.31 -11.10
N VAL A 248 20.33 -0.98 -9.95
CA VAL A 248 19.04 -0.27 -9.81
C VAL A 248 19.25 1.21 -10.02
N LYS A 249 18.48 1.80 -10.94
CA LYS A 249 18.45 3.26 -11.11
C LYS A 249 17.57 3.89 -10.05
N TYR A 250 17.89 5.13 -9.65
CA TYR A 250 17.13 5.79 -8.60
C TYR A 250 16.99 7.30 -8.78
N ALA A 251 16.01 7.89 -8.11
CA ALA A 251 15.84 9.32 -7.90
C ALA A 251 15.32 9.54 -6.47
N ILE A 252 16.15 10.08 -5.60
CA ILE A 252 15.85 10.28 -4.17
C ILE A 252 16.02 11.77 -3.86
N ARG A 253 15.06 12.34 -3.12
CA ARG A 253 15.18 13.73 -2.69
C ARG A 253 16.36 13.86 -1.74
N LEU A 254 17.15 14.91 -1.94
CA LEU A 254 18.27 15.25 -1.07
C LEU A 254 17.90 16.50 -0.25
N PRO A 255 18.09 16.50 1.08
CA PRO A 255 17.90 17.69 1.88
C PRO A 255 18.81 18.82 1.40
N ALA A 256 18.31 20.06 1.38
CA ALA A 256 19.11 21.24 1.06
C ALA A 256 20.19 21.46 2.13
N ASN A 257 21.35 21.95 1.70
CA ASN A 257 22.41 22.44 2.56
C ASN A 257 23.20 23.55 1.87
N ASP A 258 24.01 24.30 2.63
CA ASP A 258 24.75 25.46 2.12
C ASP A 258 25.69 25.14 0.95
N CYS A 259 26.26 23.94 0.92
CA CYS A 259 27.13 23.51 -0.18
C CYS A 259 26.33 23.34 -1.48
N LEU A 260 25.19 22.67 -1.42
CA LEU A 260 24.30 22.48 -2.56
C LEU A 260 23.74 23.81 -3.06
N GLU A 261 23.38 24.73 -2.17
CA GLU A 261 22.87 26.06 -2.54
C GLU A 261 23.97 26.91 -3.18
N ARG A 262 25.20 26.85 -2.69
CA ARG A 262 26.35 27.50 -3.31
C ARG A 262 26.63 26.98 -4.73
N ASP A 263 26.50 25.70 -4.96
CA ASP A 263 26.70 25.03 -6.26
C ASP A 263 25.67 25.46 -7.32
N ILE A 264 24.56 26.09 -6.91
CA ILE A 264 23.49 26.59 -7.79
C ILE A 264 23.28 28.11 -7.67
N ALA A 265 24.22 28.86 -7.07
CA ALA A 265 24.07 30.28 -6.76
C ALA A 265 23.62 31.10 -7.97
N GLU A 266 24.10 30.76 -9.18
CA GLU A 266 23.71 31.43 -10.43
C GLU A 266 22.23 31.25 -10.78
N LEU A 267 21.59 30.17 -10.29
CA LEU A 267 20.16 29.91 -10.54
C LEU A 267 19.26 30.67 -9.56
N LEU A 268 19.78 31.12 -8.42
CA LEU A 268 19.02 31.74 -7.33
C LEU A 268 18.71 33.23 -7.64
N THR A 269 19.37 33.83 -8.66
CA THR A 269 19.10 35.20 -9.09
C THR A 269 17.70 35.29 -9.68
N ARG A 270 16.88 36.17 -9.10
CA ARG A 270 15.50 36.37 -9.56
C ARG A 270 15.48 36.88 -11.01
N PRO A 271 14.56 36.35 -11.86
CA PRO A 271 14.36 36.87 -13.20
C PRO A 271 14.00 38.37 -13.18
N VAL A 272 14.64 39.15 -14.04
CA VAL A 272 14.37 40.59 -14.18
C VAL A 272 13.07 40.79 -14.97
N GLY A 273 12.28 41.80 -14.60
CA GLY A 273 11.06 42.19 -15.30
C GLY A 273 9.78 41.94 -14.49
N ARG A 274 8.63 42.09 -15.16
CA ARG A 274 7.32 41.88 -14.53
C ARG A 274 7.15 40.44 -14.11
N PRO A 275 6.72 40.14 -12.85
CA PRO A 275 6.49 38.79 -12.40
C PRO A 275 5.51 38.02 -13.31
N SER A 276 5.90 36.83 -13.72
CA SER A 276 5.03 35.94 -14.49
C SER A 276 3.95 35.33 -13.58
N HIS A 277 2.73 35.18 -14.10
CA HIS A 277 1.69 34.40 -13.40
C HIS A 277 2.01 32.91 -13.30
N LYS A 278 2.84 32.39 -14.22
CA LYS A 278 3.35 31.02 -14.17
C LYS A 278 4.71 31.02 -13.49
N PRO A 279 5.01 30.01 -12.65
CA PRO A 279 6.33 29.88 -12.03
C PRO A 279 7.45 29.85 -13.09
N VAL A 280 8.53 30.59 -12.86
CA VAL A 280 9.74 30.46 -13.65
C VAL A 280 10.58 29.36 -13.03
N VAL A 281 10.86 28.30 -13.80
CA VAL A 281 11.54 27.10 -13.31
C VAL A 281 12.88 26.93 -14.02
N ARG A 282 13.94 26.75 -13.25
CA ARG A 282 15.30 26.48 -13.72
C ARG A 282 15.77 25.12 -13.21
N TYR A 283 16.62 24.48 -13.99
CA TYR A 283 17.18 23.16 -13.67
C TYR A 283 18.69 23.19 -13.88
N LYS A 284 19.43 22.47 -13.01
CA LYS A 284 20.87 22.23 -13.18
C LYS A 284 21.19 20.80 -12.74
N GLY A 285 21.97 20.10 -13.53
CA GLY A 285 22.57 18.81 -13.14
C GLY A 285 24.06 19.00 -12.91
N PHE A 286 24.57 18.49 -11.80
CA PHE A 286 25.98 18.59 -11.43
C PHE A 286 26.41 17.37 -10.61
N LEU A 287 27.72 17.18 -10.47
CA LEU A 287 28.28 16.17 -9.58
C LEU A 287 28.49 16.78 -8.20
N TYR A 288 28.01 16.10 -7.19
CA TYR A 288 28.16 16.49 -5.79
C TYR A 288 28.65 15.30 -4.98
N GLN A 289 29.51 15.56 -4.01
CA GLN A 289 29.97 14.57 -3.05
C GLN A 289 29.86 15.14 -1.64
N ALA A 290 28.97 14.58 -0.84
CA ALA A 290 28.92 14.86 0.58
C ALA A 290 30.11 14.20 1.29
N GLU A 291 30.50 14.72 2.44
CA GLU A 291 31.60 14.16 3.24
C GLU A 291 31.42 12.69 3.57
N SER A 292 30.19 12.26 3.84
CA SER A 292 29.83 10.87 4.12
C SER A 292 29.79 9.95 2.90
N TRP A 293 29.95 10.48 1.68
CA TRP A 293 29.86 9.69 0.46
C TRP A 293 31.22 9.22 -0.04
N LYS A 294 31.36 7.94 -0.37
CA LYS A 294 32.58 7.37 -0.94
C LYS A 294 32.93 7.91 -2.33
N LYS A 295 31.91 8.36 -3.09
CA LYS A 295 32.08 8.89 -4.46
C LYS A 295 31.09 9.98 -4.75
N ALA A 296 31.44 10.84 -5.71
CA ALA A 296 30.53 11.85 -6.24
C ALA A 296 29.34 11.18 -6.98
N ARG A 297 28.14 11.78 -6.82
CA ARG A 297 26.92 11.36 -7.51
C ARG A 297 26.28 12.54 -8.20
N ARG A 298 25.54 12.24 -9.26
CA ARG A 298 24.76 13.27 -9.95
C ARG A 298 23.64 13.78 -9.06
N VAL A 299 23.57 15.08 -8.91
CA VAL A 299 22.47 15.80 -8.26
C VAL A 299 21.80 16.70 -9.29
N VAL A 300 20.47 16.72 -9.26
CA VAL A 300 19.65 17.63 -10.07
C VAL A 300 18.98 18.61 -9.14
N ALA A 301 19.25 19.91 -9.37
CA ALA A 301 18.57 21.00 -8.69
C ALA A 301 17.38 21.51 -9.52
N LYS A 302 16.31 21.86 -8.84
CA LYS A 302 15.15 22.58 -9.37
C LYS A 302 14.98 23.85 -8.55
N VAL A 303 14.90 24.99 -9.23
CA VAL A 303 14.67 26.31 -8.62
C VAL A 303 13.40 26.91 -9.23
N GLU A 304 12.44 27.28 -8.40
CA GLU A 304 11.14 27.80 -8.82
C GLU A 304 10.91 29.21 -8.23
N PHE A 305 10.61 30.15 -9.09
CA PHE A 305 10.21 31.51 -8.70
C PHE A 305 8.70 31.66 -8.87
N HIS A 306 8.00 31.84 -7.77
CA HIS A 306 6.56 32.04 -7.76
C HIS A 306 6.24 33.57 -7.61
N ALA A 307 5.15 34.00 -8.21
CA ALA A 307 4.66 35.34 -8.02
C ALA A 307 4.25 35.57 -6.56
N GLY A 308 4.74 36.69 -5.95
CA GLY A 308 4.43 37.01 -4.55
C GLY A 308 5.35 36.37 -3.51
N GLU A 309 6.19 35.39 -3.86
CA GLU A 309 7.19 34.82 -2.94
C GLU A 309 8.51 35.58 -3.00
N LEU A 310 9.11 35.87 -1.85
CA LEU A 310 10.36 36.59 -1.75
C LEU A 310 11.55 35.74 -2.19
N PHE A 311 11.59 34.49 -1.78
CA PHE A 311 12.66 33.55 -2.07
C PHE A 311 12.20 32.46 -3.06
N PRO A 312 13.11 31.92 -3.88
CA PRO A 312 12.77 30.78 -4.73
C PRO A 312 12.60 29.51 -3.91
N ARG A 313 11.73 28.62 -4.37
CA ARG A 313 11.67 27.25 -3.85
C ARG A 313 12.76 26.43 -4.50
N VAL A 314 13.56 25.74 -3.67
CA VAL A 314 14.69 24.94 -4.13
C VAL A 314 14.46 23.48 -3.75
N GLY A 315 14.78 22.56 -4.65
CA GLY A 315 14.75 21.14 -4.39
C GLY A 315 15.91 20.42 -5.08
N PHE A 316 16.49 19.45 -4.40
CA PHE A 316 17.59 18.63 -4.90
C PHE A 316 17.17 17.17 -4.99
N ILE A 317 17.64 16.47 -6.02
CA ILE A 317 17.41 15.04 -6.26
C ILE A 317 18.74 14.41 -6.60
N VAL A 318 19.21 13.46 -5.77
CA VAL A 318 20.32 12.61 -6.12
C VAL A 318 19.82 11.47 -7.02
N THR A 319 20.56 11.18 -8.10
CA THR A 319 20.07 10.25 -9.11
C THR A 319 21.19 9.55 -9.87
N SER A 320 20.94 8.31 -10.29
CA SER A 320 21.74 7.57 -11.27
C SER A 320 21.09 7.48 -12.66
N LEU A 321 20.01 8.23 -12.89
CA LEU A 321 19.36 8.31 -14.21
C LEU A 321 20.18 9.16 -15.17
N ASP A 322 20.28 8.72 -16.43
CA ASP A 322 21.08 9.37 -17.49
C ASP A 322 20.25 10.39 -18.33
N THR A 323 19.00 10.64 -17.96
CA THR A 323 18.10 11.56 -18.66
C THR A 323 18.38 13.02 -18.30
N ASP A 324 17.82 13.97 -19.07
CA ASP A 324 17.95 15.40 -18.78
C ASP A 324 17.35 15.78 -17.39
N SER A 325 17.82 16.91 -16.83
CA SER A 325 17.45 17.33 -15.48
C SER A 325 15.95 17.56 -15.31
N ARG A 326 15.25 18.06 -16.33
CA ARG A 326 13.80 18.27 -16.30
C ARG A 326 13.05 16.93 -16.30
N ALA A 327 13.55 15.95 -17.04
CA ALA A 327 12.97 14.61 -17.06
C ALA A 327 13.15 13.89 -15.72
N VAL A 328 14.32 14.02 -15.07
CA VAL A 328 14.55 13.51 -13.70
C VAL A 328 13.53 14.09 -12.73
N VAL A 329 13.36 15.41 -12.72
CA VAL A 329 12.40 16.07 -11.81
C VAL A 329 10.96 15.62 -12.11
N ARG A 330 10.56 15.54 -13.38
CA ARG A 330 9.24 15.02 -13.77
C ARG A 330 9.02 13.59 -13.31
N PHE A 331 10.05 12.76 -13.45
CA PHE A 331 10.01 11.37 -12.98
C PHE A 331 9.85 11.30 -11.46
N TYR A 332 10.65 12.07 -10.73
CA TYR A 332 10.60 12.15 -9.28
C TYR A 332 9.24 12.63 -8.76
N ASN A 333 8.70 13.71 -9.35
CA ASN A 333 7.44 14.29 -8.88
C ASN A 333 6.24 13.31 -8.92
N LYS A 334 6.32 12.27 -9.73
CA LYS A 334 5.31 11.20 -9.73
C LYS A 334 5.34 10.33 -8.47
N ARG A 335 6.34 10.48 -7.59
CA ARG A 335 6.36 9.82 -6.27
C ARG A 335 5.19 10.24 -5.38
N GLY A 336 4.68 11.44 -5.53
CA GLY A 336 3.53 11.91 -4.75
C GLY A 336 2.29 11.00 -4.86
N THR A 337 2.24 10.08 -5.82
CA THR A 337 1.20 9.04 -5.86
C THR A 337 1.32 8.04 -4.71
N ALA A 338 2.51 7.76 -4.17
CA ALA A 338 2.67 6.87 -3.02
C ALA A 338 1.97 7.41 -1.76
N GLU A 339 2.07 8.73 -1.54
CA GLU A 339 1.33 9.40 -0.45
C GLU A 339 -0.19 9.26 -0.64
N GLN A 340 -0.66 9.30 -1.90
CA GLN A 340 -2.07 9.08 -2.22
C GLN A 340 -2.49 7.64 -1.92
N TRP A 341 -1.69 6.64 -2.28
CA TRP A 341 -1.98 5.23 -1.97
C TRP A 341 -2.03 4.96 -0.47
N ILE A 342 -1.11 5.55 0.30
CA ILE A 342 -1.14 5.48 1.76
C ILE A 342 -2.43 6.10 2.31
N LYS A 343 -2.83 7.27 1.79
CA LYS A 343 -4.08 7.93 2.20
C LYS A 343 -5.31 7.08 1.88
N GLU A 344 -5.35 6.45 0.73
CA GLU A 344 -6.41 5.52 0.36
C GLU A 344 -6.43 4.28 1.25
N GLY A 345 -5.28 3.67 1.54
CA GLY A 345 -5.16 2.59 2.49
C GLY A 345 -5.71 2.95 3.88
N LYS A 346 -5.38 4.15 4.37
CA LYS A 346 -5.91 4.66 5.64
C LYS A 346 -7.43 4.88 5.63
N GLN A 347 -7.98 5.40 4.54
CA GLN A 347 -9.38 5.83 4.47
C GLN A 347 -10.32 4.73 3.97
N ALA A 348 -9.95 4.02 2.89
CA ALA A 348 -10.81 3.05 2.25
C ALA A 348 -10.77 1.68 2.95
N VAL A 349 -9.58 1.11 3.14
CA VAL A 349 -9.43 -0.23 3.73
C VAL A 349 -9.09 -0.22 5.22
N LYS A 350 -9.02 0.97 5.82
CA LYS A 350 -8.81 1.15 7.27
C LYS A 350 -7.53 0.48 7.80
N MET A 351 -6.46 0.48 7.01
CA MET A 351 -5.20 -0.17 7.39
C MET A 351 -4.60 0.34 8.72
N THR A 352 -5.06 1.49 9.20
CA THR A 352 -4.66 2.04 10.50
C THR A 352 -5.38 1.43 11.70
N ARG A 353 -6.36 0.55 11.48
CA ARG A 353 -7.13 -0.08 12.56
C ARG A 353 -6.37 -1.27 13.17
N LEU A 354 -5.25 -0.97 13.79
CA LEU A 354 -4.39 -1.92 14.48
C LEU A 354 -4.74 -1.92 15.98
N SER A 355 -5.67 -2.78 16.38
CA SER A 355 -6.25 -2.80 17.73
C SER A 355 -5.81 -4.00 18.59
N CYS A 356 -4.87 -4.82 18.11
CA CYS A 356 -4.37 -5.95 18.86
C CYS A 356 -3.31 -5.54 19.88
N HIS A 357 -3.26 -6.24 21.04
CA HIS A 357 -2.19 -6.03 22.02
C HIS A 357 -0.85 -6.52 21.46
N ARG A 358 -0.81 -7.70 20.83
CA ARG A 358 0.41 -8.31 20.29
C ARG A 358 0.85 -7.63 19.01
N PHE A 359 2.15 -7.33 18.92
CA PHE A 359 2.74 -6.71 17.73
C PHE A 359 2.54 -7.55 16.47
N ARG A 360 2.85 -8.85 16.52
CA ARG A 360 2.69 -9.77 15.39
C ARG A 360 1.25 -9.82 14.85
N ALA A 361 0.25 -9.73 15.72
CA ALA A 361 -1.14 -9.69 15.29
C ALA A 361 -1.48 -8.38 14.54
N ASN A 362 -0.86 -7.27 14.92
CA ASN A 362 -0.97 -6.01 14.19
C ASN A 362 -0.20 -6.02 12.86
N GLU A 363 0.93 -6.73 12.76
CA GLU A 363 1.63 -6.96 11.49
C GLU A 363 0.75 -7.72 10.48
N VAL A 364 0.00 -8.73 10.94
CA VAL A 364 -0.95 -9.47 10.10
C VAL A 364 -2.08 -8.57 9.59
N ARG A 365 -2.51 -7.62 10.41
CA ARG A 365 -3.62 -6.71 10.07
C ARG A 365 -3.20 -5.54 9.17
N LEU A 366 -1.95 -5.16 9.19
CA LEU A 366 -1.37 -4.17 8.29
C LEU A 366 -1.35 -4.68 6.86
#